data_4cc0659fc951660f708af85ab252e8d5
#
_entry.id   4cc0659fc951660f708af85ab252e8d5
#
_cell.length_a   1.000
_cell.length_b   1.000
_cell.length_c   1.000
_cell.angle_alpha   90.00
_cell.angle_beta   90.00
_cell.angle_gamma   90.00
#
_symmetry.space_group_name_H-M   'P 1'
#
loop_
_entity.id
_entity.type
_entity.pdbx_description
1 polymer ?
#
loop_
_entity_poly.entity_id
_entity_poly.type
_entity_poly.pdbx_seq_one_letter_code
_entity_poly.pdbx_strand_id
1 'polypeptide(L)'
;VIVLILPENLGTTLNCSHPVLNFDLSFRIVLISFLSVAFLAVLPTQNLTFSEMLSFAAYTTCSLCAILSKQMILVIIFCELMTVSAFFTIAAGCRDSGPAIRYACVHFFVGVILIAGLALQSTNLIIWGLLINCACFPFSFWVVDAYPAASLHGTTYLSLFTTKVSFLVMLLHTYNLWQDCTEILALVGAITAIYSIIFASLEQNIRRFLCYNVVGQMGLLIIAGSLLSPSEKAIPILILHIIFSLVYQSLLFVVSNSIISRTRTISFNGVGKLMSVEGMCAIIAILTMAAFPGTAGFISKSYITAEIEASSANLEVYKNLYKTLNLLLYLSVGLKFLYYIFIAKSKSKPLADKGGKMTMIILAFICVIAGNPYLPIYNKPSIFDLVYNTQNIWSQFYLLLCTTLLFIPLRKLFLPRINFKMDVDWIFRAFIPYTVLLFNQLVFKVREMSATVLQNLTNSLASLYFNNITKLKEVLSYSSVSFVSASSLFLMSILLALLCLNR
;
A
#
# COMPACT_ATOMS: atom_id res chain seq x y z
N VAL A 1 20.31 -11.11 -15.45
CA VAL A 1 20.85 -12.02 -16.49
C VAL A 1 20.01 -13.30 -16.56
N ILE A 2 19.78 -14.03 -15.45
CA ILE A 2 18.97 -15.28 -15.43
C ILE A 2 17.56 -15.04 -16.00
N VAL A 3 16.89 -13.95 -15.62
CA VAL A 3 15.53 -13.60 -16.09
C VAL A 3 15.47 -13.33 -17.59
N LEU A 4 16.57 -12.86 -18.19
CA LEU A 4 16.67 -12.62 -19.64
C LEU A 4 16.88 -13.90 -20.44
N ILE A 5 17.46 -14.93 -19.82
CA ILE A 5 17.84 -16.20 -20.47
C ILE A 5 16.73 -17.25 -20.34
N LEU A 6 15.79 -17.09 -19.41
CA LEU A 6 14.68 -18.02 -19.22
C LEU A 6 13.87 -18.15 -20.52
N PRO A 7 13.61 -19.36 -21.02
CA PRO A 7 12.83 -19.57 -22.23
C PRO A 7 11.38 -19.12 -22.03
N GLU A 8 10.76 -18.58 -23.07
CA GLU A 8 9.36 -18.13 -23.04
C GLU A 8 8.37 -19.25 -22.67
N ASN A 9 8.75 -20.48 -22.96
CA ASN A 9 7.93 -21.68 -22.79
C ASN A 9 8.24 -22.47 -21.51
N LEU A 10 8.83 -21.86 -20.49
CA LEU A 10 9.18 -22.59 -19.25
C LEU A 10 7.96 -23.28 -18.60
N GLY A 11 6.76 -22.72 -18.77
CA GLY A 11 5.52 -23.33 -18.29
C GLY A 11 5.09 -24.58 -19.05
N THR A 12 5.47 -24.72 -20.32
CA THR A 12 5.15 -25.90 -21.15
C THR A 12 6.16 -27.03 -20.96
N THR A 13 7.41 -26.71 -20.58
CA THR A 13 8.44 -27.72 -20.31
C THR A 13 8.23 -28.50 -19.01
N LEU A 14 7.34 -28.02 -18.11
CA LEU A 14 6.99 -28.68 -16.84
C LEU A 14 5.78 -29.63 -16.97
N ASN A 15 5.39 -30.04 -18.19
CA ASN A 15 4.25 -30.95 -18.44
C ASN A 15 2.90 -30.48 -17.81
N CYS A 16 2.74 -29.20 -17.51
CA CYS A 16 1.46 -28.65 -17.09
C CYS A 16 0.61 -28.35 -18.31
N SER A 17 -0.61 -28.85 -18.35
CA SER A 17 -1.58 -28.66 -19.46
C SER A 17 -1.95 -27.17 -19.69
N HIS A 18 -1.64 -26.29 -18.74
CA HIS A 18 -1.80 -24.82 -18.85
C HIS A 18 -0.55 -24.12 -18.32
N PRO A 19 -0.03 -23.09 -19.02
CA PRO A 19 1.10 -22.31 -18.54
C PRO A 19 0.71 -21.54 -17.26
N VAL A 20 1.38 -21.88 -16.16
CA VAL A 20 1.12 -21.32 -14.82
C VAL A 20 1.69 -19.91 -14.67
N LEU A 21 2.79 -19.63 -15.38
CA LEU A 21 3.52 -18.36 -15.28
C LEU A 21 3.66 -17.69 -16.66
N ASN A 22 3.73 -16.35 -16.66
CA ASN A 22 3.88 -15.54 -17.87
C ASN A 22 5.31 -14.99 -17.96
N PHE A 23 6.03 -15.28 -19.08
CA PHE A 23 7.41 -14.85 -19.30
C PHE A 23 7.60 -14.03 -20.59
N ASP A 24 6.55 -13.34 -21.07
CA ASP A 24 6.65 -12.45 -22.21
C ASP A 24 7.66 -11.33 -21.96
N LEU A 25 8.19 -10.72 -23.01
CA LEU A 25 9.23 -9.69 -22.94
C LEU A 25 8.82 -8.49 -22.04
N SER A 26 7.57 -8.08 -22.06
CA SER A 26 7.02 -7.02 -21.20
C SER A 26 7.11 -7.36 -19.72
N PHE A 27 6.80 -8.61 -19.34
CA PHE A 27 6.94 -9.09 -17.97
C PHE A 27 8.39 -9.17 -17.50
N ARG A 28 9.31 -9.54 -18.40
CA ARG A 28 10.76 -9.55 -18.09
C ARG A 28 11.25 -8.15 -17.74
N ILE A 29 10.82 -7.12 -18.48
CA ILE A 29 11.17 -5.72 -18.19
C ILE A 29 10.64 -5.32 -16.80
N VAL A 30 9.39 -5.66 -16.47
CA VAL A 30 8.82 -5.41 -15.15
C VAL A 30 9.65 -6.07 -14.05
N LEU A 31 9.94 -7.37 -14.19
CA LEU A 31 10.72 -8.14 -13.21
C LEU A 31 12.11 -7.53 -12.98
N ILE A 32 12.82 -7.23 -14.08
CA ILE A 32 14.16 -6.62 -14.01
C ILE A 32 14.09 -5.27 -13.32
N SER A 33 13.08 -4.47 -13.62
CA SER A 33 12.89 -3.15 -12.99
C SER A 33 12.65 -3.26 -11.50
N PHE A 34 11.76 -4.17 -11.05
CA PHE A 34 11.51 -4.40 -9.64
C PHE A 34 12.75 -4.93 -8.91
N LEU A 35 13.44 -5.92 -9.49
CA LEU A 35 14.65 -6.50 -8.91
C LEU A 35 15.80 -5.48 -8.81
N SER A 36 16.02 -4.68 -9.85
CA SER A 36 17.09 -3.68 -9.84
C SER A 36 16.83 -2.57 -8.83
N VAL A 37 15.60 -2.08 -8.74
CA VAL A 37 15.25 -1.05 -7.74
C VAL A 37 15.29 -1.62 -6.33
N ALA A 38 14.82 -2.85 -6.10
CA ALA A 38 14.93 -3.53 -4.81
C ALA A 38 16.39 -3.73 -4.40
N PHE A 39 17.25 -4.15 -5.31
CA PHE A 39 18.69 -4.28 -5.07
C PHE A 39 19.31 -2.93 -4.70
N LEU A 40 19.03 -1.89 -5.48
CA LEU A 40 19.50 -0.53 -5.18
C LEU A 40 18.99 -0.02 -3.83
N ALA A 41 17.78 -0.35 -3.43
CA ALA A 41 17.22 0.05 -2.13
C ALA A 41 17.95 -0.59 -0.93
N VAL A 42 18.54 -1.77 -1.12
CA VAL A 42 19.28 -2.51 -0.08
C VAL A 42 20.76 -2.09 -0.01
N LEU A 43 21.37 -1.66 -1.13
CA LEU A 43 22.80 -1.32 -1.18
C LEU A 43 23.30 -0.33 -0.11
N PRO A 44 22.54 0.72 0.30
CA PRO A 44 23.02 1.67 1.31
C PRO A 44 23.03 1.11 2.73
N THR A 45 22.65 -0.13 2.94
CA THR A 45 22.43 -0.70 4.25
C THR A 45 23.69 -1.30 4.84
N GLN A 46 24.24 -0.66 5.88
CA GLN A 46 25.43 -1.16 6.56
C GLN A 46 25.16 -2.13 7.73
N ASN A 47 23.89 -2.23 8.20
CA ASN A 47 23.53 -2.98 9.40
C ASN A 47 22.18 -3.72 9.25
N LEU A 48 21.98 -4.44 8.15
CA LEU A 48 20.81 -5.33 8.03
C LEU A 48 21.01 -6.56 8.91
N THR A 49 19.99 -6.92 9.66
CA THR A 49 19.94 -8.20 10.35
C THR A 49 19.66 -9.32 9.33
N PHE A 50 20.11 -10.53 9.64
CA PHE A 50 19.84 -11.69 8.78
C PHE A 50 18.34 -11.93 8.58
N SER A 51 17.53 -11.71 9.63
CA SER A 51 16.06 -11.82 9.56
C SER A 51 15.43 -10.80 8.61
N GLU A 52 15.92 -9.55 8.59
CA GLU A 52 15.46 -8.54 7.61
C GLU A 52 15.83 -8.92 6.18
N MET A 53 17.05 -9.42 5.96
CA MET A 53 17.47 -9.88 4.63
C MET A 53 16.59 -11.02 4.12
N LEU A 54 16.29 -11.98 4.97
CA LEU A 54 15.43 -13.12 4.63
C LEU A 54 13.99 -12.66 4.32
N SER A 55 13.44 -11.76 5.15
CA SER A 55 12.10 -11.22 4.92
C SER A 55 12.03 -10.39 3.63
N PHE A 56 13.06 -9.62 3.30
CA PHE A 56 13.15 -8.87 2.03
C PHE A 56 13.20 -9.82 0.82
N ALA A 57 14.02 -10.86 0.89
CA ALA A 57 14.12 -11.85 -0.17
C ALA A 57 12.79 -12.59 -0.40
N ALA A 58 12.15 -13.05 0.68
CA ALA A 58 10.84 -13.71 0.62
C ALA A 58 9.77 -12.76 0.07
N TYR A 59 9.74 -11.51 0.54
CA TYR A 59 8.80 -10.50 0.07
C TYR A 59 8.94 -10.21 -1.42
N THR A 60 10.19 -10.05 -1.91
CA THR A 60 10.47 -9.85 -3.33
C THR A 60 10.02 -11.05 -4.16
N THR A 61 10.41 -12.25 -3.74
CA THR A 61 10.08 -13.48 -4.48
C THR A 61 8.57 -13.66 -4.59
N CYS A 62 7.83 -13.53 -3.46
CA CYS A 62 6.38 -13.65 -3.46
C CYS A 62 5.71 -12.57 -4.33
N SER A 63 6.20 -11.33 -4.26
CA SER A 63 5.70 -10.22 -5.08
C SER A 63 5.87 -10.47 -6.58
N LEU A 64 7.03 -10.96 -7.00
CA LEU A 64 7.30 -11.29 -8.40
C LEU A 64 6.50 -12.50 -8.87
N CYS A 65 6.35 -13.53 -8.02
CA CYS A 65 5.50 -14.66 -8.32
C CYS A 65 4.03 -14.28 -8.46
N ALA A 66 3.53 -13.33 -7.66
CA ALA A 66 2.18 -12.80 -7.79
C ALA A 66 1.95 -12.14 -9.16
N ILE A 67 2.91 -11.31 -9.63
CA ILE A 67 2.84 -10.65 -10.95
C ILE A 67 2.88 -11.66 -12.10
N LEU A 68 3.70 -12.71 -11.96
CA LEU A 68 3.88 -13.73 -13.01
C LEU A 68 2.71 -14.72 -13.08
N SER A 69 1.92 -14.86 -12.03
CA SER A 69 0.87 -15.86 -11.93
C SER A 69 -0.28 -15.56 -12.89
N LYS A 70 -0.65 -16.52 -13.73
CA LYS A 70 -1.81 -16.47 -14.63
C LYS A 70 -3.12 -16.85 -13.92
N GLN A 71 -3.04 -17.71 -12.90
CA GLN A 71 -4.20 -18.20 -12.18
C GLN A 71 -4.45 -17.34 -10.94
N MET A 72 -5.69 -16.86 -10.77
CA MET A 72 -6.04 -16.00 -9.64
C MET A 72 -5.82 -16.64 -8.28
N ILE A 73 -5.98 -17.97 -8.17
CA ILE A 73 -5.69 -18.69 -6.91
C ILE A 73 -4.23 -18.57 -6.52
N LEU A 74 -3.29 -18.68 -7.47
CA LEU A 74 -1.86 -18.50 -7.21
C LEU A 74 -1.51 -17.08 -6.83
N VAL A 75 -2.15 -16.09 -7.48
CA VAL A 75 -2.02 -14.68 -7.10
C VAL A 75 -2.39 -14.50 -5.64
N ILE A 76 -3.53 -15.04 -5.20
CA ILE A 76 -3.99 -14.94 -3.80
C ILE A 76 -2.96 -15.57 -2.86
N ILE A 77 -2.49 -16.79 -3.16
CA ILE A 77 -1.49 -17.47 -2.33
C ILE A 77 -0.21 -16.64 -2.19
N PHE A 78 0.31 -16.09 -3.29
CA PHE A 78 1.52 -15.27 -3.25
C PHE A 78 1.29 -13.91 -2.57
N CYS A 79 0.11 -13.32 -2.66
CA CYS A 79 -0.26 -12.13 -1.90
C CYS A 79 -0.29 -12.40 -0.39
N GLU A 80 -0.79 -13.57 0.04
CA GLU A 80 -0.77 -13.95 1.45
C GLU A 80 0.67 -14.20 1.96
N LEU A 81 1.49 -14.89 1.18
CA LEU A 81 2.91 -15.09 1.50
C LEU A 81 3.69 -13.76 1.53
N MET A 82 3.36 -12.84 0.64
CA MET A 82 3.87 -11.48 0.64
C MET A 82 3.47 -10.74 1.93
N THR A 83 2.24 -10.91 2.40
CA THR A 83 1.74 -10.35 3.67
C THR A 83 2.54 -10.86 4.86
N VAL A 84 2.80 -12.16 4.93
CA VAL A 84 3.62 -12.77 6.00
C VAL A 84 5.05 -12.20 5.98
N SER A 85 5.66 -12.09 4.80
CA SER A 85 7.01 -11.54 4.65
C SER A 85 7.07 -10.05 5.05
N ALA A 86 6.05 -9.27 4.68
CA ALA A 86 5.93 -7.87 5.07
C ALA A 86 5.71 -7.71 6.58
N PHE A 87 4.93 -8.60 7.21
CA PHE A 87 4.74 -8.64 8.66
C PHE A 87 6.10 -8.73 9.38
N PHE A 88 6.96 -9.66 8.99
CA PHE A 88 8.30 -9.79 9.58
C PHE A 88 9.17 -8.58 9.31
N THR A 89 9.09 -7.97 8.12
CA THR A 89 9.80 -6.75 7.77
C THR A 89 9.39 -5.57 8.66
N ILE A 90 8.09 -5.43 8.96
CA ILE A 90 7.57 -4.38 9.84
C ILE A 90 7.98 -4.68 11.28
N ALA A 91 7.78 -5.90 11.75
CA ALA A 91 8.09 -6.34 13.11
C ALA A 91 9.57 -6.15 13.46
N ALA A 92 10.49 -6.37 12.51
CA ALA A 92 11.92 -6.15 12.72
C ALA A 92 12.30 -4.69 13.03
N GLY A 93 11.50 -3.72 12.56
CA GLY A 93 11.73 -2.29 12.84
C GLY A 93 10.95 -1.74 14.03
N CYS A 94 9.95 -2.46 14.50
CA CYS A 94 9.04 -2.01 15.55
C CYS A 94 9.53 -2.36 16.96
N ARG A 95 9.32 -1.44 17.92
CA ARG A 95 9.39 -1.77 19.36
C ARG A 95 8.10 -2.44 19.84
N ASP A 96 6.97 -2.14 19.19
CA ASP A 96 5.64 -2.67 19.46
C ASP A 96 5.14 -3.39 18.21
N SER A 97 4.66 -4.62 18.34
CA SER A 97 4.15 -5.45 17.23
C SER A 97 2.79 -4.98 16.68
N GLY A 98 2.13 -4.01 17.33
CA GLY A 98 0.80 -3.54 16.95
C GLY A 98 0.65 -3.17 15.48
N PRO A 99 1.51 -2.31 14.89
CA PRO A 99 1.43 -1.97 13.47
C PRO A 99 1.58 -3.16 12.53
N ALA A 100 2.48 -4.11 12.85
CA ALA A 100 2.68 -5.33 12.06
C ALA A 100 1.42 -6.23 12.10
N ILE A 101 0.81 -6.39 13.27
CA ILE A 101 -0.43 -7.16 13.43
C ILE A 101 -1.57 -6.52 12.65
N ARG A 102 -1.78 -5.19 12.77
CA ARG A 102 -2.83 -4.49 12.01
C ARG A 102 -2.65 -4.63 10.51
N TYR A 103 -1.42 -4.54 10.03
CA TYR A 103 -1.08 -4.80 8.62
C TYR A 103 -1.51 -6.21 8.20
N ALA A 104 -1.10 -7.23 8.94
CA ALA A 104 -1.44 -8.60 8.65
C ALA A 104 -2.96 -8.85 8.68
N CYS A 105 -3.67 -8.31 9.68
CA CYS A 105 -5.13 -8.43 9.77
C CYS A 105 -5.84 -7.85 8.56
N VAL A 106 -5.42 -6.68 8.06
CA VAL A 106 -6.03 -6.07 6.86
C VAL A 106 -5.79 -6.94 5.64
N HIS A 107 -4.56 -7.40 5.42
CA HIS A 107 -4.24 -8.16 4.21
C HIS A 107 -4.84 -9.58 4.25
N PHE A 108 -4.90 -10.26 5.41
CA PHE A 108 -5.62 -11.52 5.54
C PHE A 108 -7.13 -11.35 5.32
N PHE A 109 -7.71 -10.25 5.79
CA PHE A 109 -9.10 -9.92 5.47
C PHE A 109 -9.30 -9.74 3.95
N VAL A 110 -8.36 -9.09 3.27
CA VAL A 110 -8.39 -8.99 1.79
C VAL A 110 -8.29 -10.38 1.15
N GLY A 111 -7.42 -11.26 1.66
CA GLY A 111 -7.32 -12.64 1.18
C GLY A 111 -8.64 -13.37 1.25
N VAL A 112 -9.40 -13.22 2.35
CA VAL A 112 -10.76 -13.79 2.48
C VAL A 112 -11.71 -13.21 1.43
N ILE A 113 -11.68 -11.89 1.17
CA ILE A 113 -12.50 -11.25 0.12
C ILE A 113 -12.15 -11.80 -1.26
N LEU A 114 -10.86 -11.95 -1.56
CA LEU A 114 -10.40 -12.46 -2.85
C LEU A 114 -10.79 -13.93 -3.08
N ILE A 115 -10.66 -14.77 -2.03
CA ILE A 115 -11.10 -16.17 -2.07
C ILE A 115 -12.62 -16.24 -2.25
N ALA A 116 -13.38 -15.43 -1.51
CA ALA A 116 -14.83 -15.35 -1.67
C ALA A 116 -15.21 -14.88 -3.09
N GLY A 117 -14.51 -13.88 -3.63
CA GLY A 117 -14.70 -13.41 -5.00
C GLY A 117 -14.45 -14.50 -6.04
N LEU A 118 -13.40 -15.31 -5.84
CA LEU A 118 -13.08 -16.45 -6.71
C LEU A 118 -14.13 -17.55 -6.60
N ALA A 119 -14.55 -17.92 -5.39
CA ALA A 119 -15.53 -18.96 -5.14
C ALA A 119 -16.94 -18.61 -5.66
N LEU A 120 -17.33 -17.34 -5.51
CA LEU A 120 -18.60 -16.80 -5.98
C LEU A 120 -18.56 -16.33 -7.45
N GLN A 121 -17.43 -16.44 -8.12
CA GLN A 121 -17.18 -15.91 -9.47
C GLN A 121 -17.55 -14.42 -9.59
N SER A 122 -17.38 -13.66 -8.49
CA SER A 122 -17.72 -12.25 -8.42
C SER A 122 -16.48 -11.38 -8.68
N THR A 123 -16.40 -10.83 -9.89
CA THR A 123 -15.31 -9.90 -10.27
C THR A 123 -15.30 -8.63 -9.44
N ASN A 124 -16.46 -8.16 -9.00
CA ASN A 124 -16.57 -6.99 -8.12
C ASN A 124 -15.85 -7.21 -6.78
N LEU A 125 -16.03 -8.38 -6.16
CA LEU A 125 -15.30 -8.71 -4.91
C LEU A 125 -13.80 -8.76 -5.12
N ILE A 126 -13.35 -9.30 -6.25
CA ILE A 126 -11.92 -9.33 -6.60
C ILE A 126 -11.37 -7.90 -6.77
N ILE A 127 -12.08 -7.04 -7.51
CA ILE A 127 -11.68 -5.64 -7.70
C ILE A 127 -11.63 -4.91 -6.36
N TRP A 128 -12.65 -5.02 -5.50
CA TRP A 128 -12.66 -4.38 -4.19
C TRP A 128 -11.53 -4.89 -3.28
N GLY A 129 -11.28 -6.20 -3.26
CA GLY A 129 -10.15 -6.76 -2.50
C GLY A 129 -8.80 -6.18 -2.96
N LEU A 130 -8.57 -6.11 -4.28
CA LEU A 130 -7.34 -5.55 -4.83
C LEU A 130 -7.23 -4.03 -4.62
N LEU A 131 -8.34 -3.27 -4.63
CA LEU A 131 -8.35 -1.85 -4.29
C LEU A 131 -7.91 -1.59 -2.84
N ILE A 132 -8.30 -2.45 -1.89
CA ILE A 132 -7.82 -2.36 -0.50
C ILE A 132 -6.30 -2.57 -0.46
N ASN A 133 -5.78 -3.55 -1.19
CA ASN A 133 -4.34 -3.79 -1.32
C ASN A 133 -3.60 -2.66 -2.05
N CYS A 134 -4.28 -1.91 -2.92
CA CYS A 134 -3.76 -0.68 -3.55
C CYS A 134 -3.76 0.52 -2.60
N ALA A 135 -4.17 0.36 -1.35
CA ALA A 135 -4.31 1.41 -0.36
C ALA A 135 -5.32 2.51 -0.74
N CYS A 136 -6.45 2.13 -1.35
CA CYS A 136 -7.53 3.06 -1.63
C CYS A 136 -8.27 3.47 -0.35
N PHE A 137 -8.72 4.71 -0.32
CA PHE A 137 -9.61 5.19 0.75
C PHE A 137 -10.90 4.36 0.80
N PRO A 138 -11.42 3.99 1.98
CA PRO A 138 -10.97 4.34 3.34
C PRO A 138 -9.88 3.43 3.93
N PHE A 139 -9.40 2.43 3.22
CA PHE A 139 -8.46 1.42 3.73
C PHE A 139 -6.98 1.79 3.51
N SER A 140 -6.65 3.04 3.20
CA SER A 140 -5.27 3.52 3.02
C SER A 140 -4.45 3.57 4.31
N PHE A 141 -5.08 3.48 5.48
CA PHE A 141 -4.47 3.63 6.80
C PHE A 141 -3.33 2.64 7.07
N TRP A 142 -3.39 1.43 6.54
CA TRP A 142 -2.36 0.41 6.77
C TRP A 142 -0.99 0.82 6.22
N VAL A 143 -0.92 1.57 5.11
CA VAL A 143 0.34 2.11 4.58
C VAL A 143 0.95 3.11 5.54
N VAL A 144 0.13 4.04 6.04
CA VAL A 144 0.57 5.17 6.88
C VAL A 144 0.88 4.74 8.31
N ASP A 145 0.27 3.66 8.79
CA ASP A 145 0.51 3.10 10.13
C ASP A 145 1.73 2.16 10.12
N ALA A 146 1.75 1.19 9.21
CA ALA A 146 2.72 0.10 9.24
C ALA A 146 4.08 0.44 8.62
N TYR A 147 4.12 1.10 7.48
CA TYR A 147 5.39 1.37 6.80
C TYR A 147 6.34 2.26 7.60
N PRO A 148 5.89 3.37 8.23
CA PRO A 148 6.78 4.18 9.07
C PRO A 148 7.23 3.46 10.34
N ALA A 149 6.55 2.40 10.76
CA ALA A 149 6.92 1.61 11.92
C ALA A 149 8.08 0.65 11.64
N ALA A 150 8.26 0.20 10.39
CA ALA A 150 9.38 -0.64 9.98
C ALA A 150 10.73 0.06 10.18
N SER A 151 11.84 -0.63 9.98
CA SER A 151 13.17 0.00 9.92
C SER A 151 13.26 1.05 8.80
N LEU A 152 14.30 1.89 8.77
CA LEU A 152 14.48 2.87 7.68
C LEU A 152 14.52 2.18 6.31
N HIS A 153 15.25 1.07 6.23
CA HIS A 153 15.36 0.28 5.01
C HIS A 153 14.07 -0.48 4.71
N GLY A 154 13.44 -1.05 5.74
CA GLY A 154 12.16 -1.73 5.64
C GLY A 154 11.06 -0.82 5.07
N THR A 155 10.99 0.45 5.48
CA THR A 155 10.02 1.41 4.91
C THR A 155 10.22 1.60 3.42
N THR A 156 11.46 1.80 2.97
CA THR A 156 11.77 1.93 1.54
C THR A 156 11.35 0.66 0.81
N TYR A 157 11.72 -0.50 1.33
CA TYR A 157 11.47 -1.77 0.72
C TYR A 157 9.97 -2.08 0.57
N LEU A 158 9.20 -1.89 1.65
CA LEU A 158 7.74 -2.07 1.64
C LEU A 158 7.04 -1.14 0.64
N SER A 159 7.53 0.10 0.48
CA SER A 159 6.94 1.06 -0.44
C SER A 159 7.07 0.67 -1.92
N LEU A 160 7.96 -0.26 -2.26
CA LEU A 160 8.21 -0.69 -3.64
C LEU A 160 7.16 -1.69 -4.14
N PHE A 161 6.65 -2.57 -3.28
CA PHE A 161 5.94 -3.76 -3.74
C PHE A 161 4.43 -3.71 -3.54
N THR A 162 3.90 -3.84 -2.34
CA THR A 162 2.49 -4.19 -2.11
C THR A 162 1.51 -3.42 -2.98
N THR A 163 1.51 -2.11 -2.94
CA THR A 163 0.53 -1.29 -3.66
C THR A 163 0.67 -1.41 -5.18
N LYS A 164 1.90 -1.45 -5.68
CA LYS A 164 2.18 -1.50 -7.12
C LYS A 164 1.96 -2.89 -7.70
N VAL A 165 2.33 -3.92 -6.95
CA VAL A 165 2.06 -5.32 -7.31
C VAL A 165 0.56 -5.55 -7.37
N SER A 166 -0.19 -5.09 -6.37
CA SER A 166 -1.65 -5.22 -6.32
C SER A 166 -2.32 -4.51 -7.48
N PHE A 167 -1.84 -3.32 -7.85
CA PHE A 167 -2.35 -2.62 -9.03
C PHE A 167 -2.00 -3.35 -10.34
N LEU A 168 -0.78 -3.87 -10.47
CA LEU A 168 -0.40 -4.69 -11.63
C LEU A 168 -1.24 -5.94 -11.76
N VAL A 169 -1.47 -6.65 -10.66
CA VAL A 169 -2.35 -7.81 -10.62
C VAL A 169 -3.77 -7.43 -11.02
N MET A 170 -4.30 -6.33 -10.48
CA MET A 170 -5.63 -5.83 -10.81
C MET A 170 -5.71 -5.47 -12.30
N LEU A 171 -4.69 -4.80 -12.84
CA LEU A 171 -4.60 -4.46 -14.26
C LEU A 171 -4.56 -5.70 -15.15
N LEU A 172 -3.79 -6.71 -14.79
CA LEU A 172 -3.58 -7.89 -15.62
C LEU A 172 -4.77 -8.86 -15.60
N HIS A 173 -5.48 -8.95 -14.47
CA HIS A 173 -6.56 -9.93 -14.30
C HIS A 173 -7.97 -9.37 -14.45
N THR A 174 -8.18 -8.06 -14.26
CA THR A 174 -9.53 -7.48 -14.23
C THR A 174 -9.75 -6.30 -15.17
N TYR A 175 -8.74 -5.83 -15.89
CA TYR A 175 -8.81 -4.56 -16.65
C TYR A 175 -9.95 -4.51 -17.67
N ASN A 176 -10.21 -5.60 -18.37
CA ASN A 176 -11.30 -5.67 -19.35
C ASN A 176 -12.70 -5.42 -18.75
N LEU A 177 -12.83 -5.63 -17.43
CA LEU A 177 -14.09 -5.48 -16.69
C LEU A 177 -14.25 -4.09 -16.06
N TRP A 178 -13.22 -3.22 -16.16
CA TRP A 178 -13.26 -1.89 -15.57
C TRP A 178 -14.23 -0.95 -16.31
N GLN A 179 -14.57 -1.26 -17.55
CA GLN A 179 -15.54 -0.46 -18.32
C GLN A 179 -16.89 -0.36 -17.62
N ASP A 180 -17.34 -1.45 -16.98
CA ASP A 180 -18.64 -1.51 -16.28
C ASP A 180 -18.63 -0.69 -14.97
N CYS A 181 -17.47 -0.38 -14.42
CA CYS A 181 -17.30 0.33 -13.14
C CYS A 181 -16.36 1.54 -13.24
N THR A 182 -16.13 2.07 -14.45
CA THR A 182 -15.20 3.18 -14.72
C THR A 182 -15.43 4.37 -13.78
N GLU A 183 -16.66 4.83 -13.63
CA GLU A 183 -17.00 6.00 -12.81
C GLU A 183 -16.73 5.74 -11.32
N ILE A 184 -17.05 4.55 -10.83
CA ILE A 184 -16.82 4.18 -9.43
C ILE A 184 -15.30 4.11 -9.15
N LEU A 185 -14.53 3.52 -10.07
CA LEU A 185 -13.06 3.46 -9.93
C LEU A 185 -12.43 4.85 -9.99
N ALA A 186 -12.88 5.70 -10.91
CA ALA A 186 -12.43 7.09 -11.02
C ALA A 186 -12.74 7.87 -9.73
N LEU A 187 -13.94 7.70 -9.17
CA LEU A 187 -14.34 8.33 -7.91
C LEU A 187 -13.50 7.85 -6.73
N VAL A 188 -13.29 6.53 -6.58
CA VAL A 188 -12.46 5.95 -5.52
C VAL A 188 -11.02 6.46 -5.63
N GLY A 189 -10.47 6.50 -6.85
CA GLY A 189 -9.14 7.06 -7.09
C GLY A 189 -9.06 8.54 -6.74
N ALA A 190 -10.07 9.35 -7.10
CA ALA A 190 -10.13 10.78 -6.81
C ALA A 190 -10.21 11.05 -5.30
N ILE A 191 -11.07 10.36 -4.57
CA ILE A 191 -11.19 10.46 -3.10
C ILE A 191 -9.87 10.07 -2.45
N THR A 192 -9.23 8.99 -2.91
CA THR A 192 -7.92 8.52 -2.40
C THR A 192 -6.84 9.58 -2.59
N ALA A 193 -6.76 10.19 -3.77
CA ALA A 193 -5.78 11.24 -4.05
C ALA A 193 -6.04 12.52 -3.23
N ILE A 194 -7.29 12.97 -3.12
CA ILE A 194 -7.68 14.14 -2.32
C ILE A 194 -7.35 13.90 -0.84
N TYR A 195 -7.75 12.75 -0.30
CA TYR A 195 -7.43 12.35 1.06
C TYR A 195 -5.91 12.44 1.32
N SER A 196 -5.13 11.84 0.45
CA SER A 196 -3.67 11.84 0.55
C SER A 196 -3.07 13.26 0.52
N ILE A 197 -3.55 14.13 -0.37
CA ILE A 197 -3.09 15.53 -0.51
C ILE A 197 -3.36 16.30 0.79
N ILE A 198 -4.55 16.15 1.37
CA ILE A 198 -4.94 16.83 2.61
C ILE A 198 -4.04 16.36 3.76
N PHE A 199 -3.93 15.04 3.97
CA PHE A 199 -3.15 14.52 5.09
C PHE A 199 -1.64 14.69 4.90
N ALA A 200 -1.11 14.60 3.67
CA ALA A 200 0.28 14.97 3.39
C ALA A 200 0.55 16.45 3.74
N SER A 201 -0.41 17.35 3.49
CA SER A 201 -0.28 18.76 3.84
C SER A 201 -0.15 18.98 5.35
N LEU A 202 -0.86 18.18 6.16
CA LEU A 202 -0.89 18.30 7.62
C LEU A 202 0.21 17.52 8.34
N GLU A 203 0.77 16.48 7.71
CA GLU A 203 1.72 15.57 8.35
C GLU A 203 3.08 16.22 8.58
N GLN A 204 3.66 16.01 9.76
CA GLN A 204 4.98 16.52 10.15
C GLN A 204 6.08 15.46 10.18
N ASN A 205 5.71 14.18 10.23
CA ASN A 205 6.66 13.07 10.18
C ASN A 205 7.00 12.75 8.72
N ILE A 206 8.28 12.89 8.35
CA ILE A 206 8.77 12.69 6.98
C ILE A 206 8.40 11.30 6.44
N ARG A 207 8.46 10.25 7.27
CA ARG A 207 8.15 8.88 6.84
C ARG A 207 6.68 8.70 6.54
N ARG A 208 5.78 9.14 7.45
CA ARG A 208 4.32 9.12 7.24
C ARG A 208 3.91 9.97 6.04
N PHE A 209 4.53 11.14 5.91
CA PHE A 209 4.34 12.04 4.79
C PHE A 209 4.62 11.37 3.44
N LEU A 210 5.74 10.64 3.31
CA LEU A 210 6.04 9.89 2.09
C LEU A 210 5.08 8.72 1.87
N CYS A 211 4.53 8.12 2.93
CA CYS A 211 3.48 7.11 2.82
C CYS A 211 2.17 7.71 2.24
N TYR A 212 1.78 8.92 2.66
CA TYR A 212 0.67 9.63 2.01
C TYR A 212 0.96 9.91 0.53
N ASN A 213 2.21 10.24 0.17
CA ASN A 213 2.57 10.36 -1.25
C ASN A 213 2.36 9.06 -2.02
N VAL A 214 2.72 7.90 -1.45
CA VAL A 214 2.45 6.59 -2.09
C VAL A 214 0.96 6.41 -2.32
N VAL A 215 0.12 6.68 -1.32
CA VAL A 215 -1.35 6.60 -1.41
C VAL A 215 -1.90 7.52 -2.50
N GLY A 216 -1.43 8.78 -2.55
CA GLY A 216 -1.87 9.74 -3.56
C GLY A 216 -1.51 9.35 -4.99
N GLN A 217 -0.31 8.83 -5.20
CA GLN A 217 0.11 8.33 -6.51
C GLN A 217 -0.71 7.10 -6.93
N MET A 218 -1.10 6.23 -5.98
CA MET A 218 -2.00 5.11 -6.27
C MET A 218 -3.40 5.60 -6.66
N GLY A 219 -3.95 6.61 -5.95
CA GLY A 219 -5.21 7.23 -6.34
C GLY A 219 -5.20 7.79 -7.77
N LEU A 220 -4.13 8.50 -8.14
CA LEU A 220 -3.94 9.01 -9.51
C LEU A 220 -3.82 7.87 -10.54
N LEU A 221 -3.14 6.78 -10.19
CA LEU A 221 -2.97 5.64 -11.08
C LEU A 221 -4.29 4.92 -11.33
N ILE A 222 -5.17 4.84 -10.31
CA ILE A 222 -6.51 4.26 -10.44
C ILE A 222 -7.40 5.13 -11.31
N ILE A 223 -7.38 6.47 -11.14
CA ILE A 223 -8.09 7.38 -12.05
C ILE A 223 -7.58 7.19 -13.48
N ALA A 224 -6.27 7.17 -13.68
CA ALA A 224 -5.69 6.99 -15.00
C ALA A 224 -6.12 5.68 -15.65
N GLY A 225 -6.03 4.57 -14.90
CA GLY A 225 -6.43 3.25 -15.39
C GLY A 225 -7.92 3.15 -15.71
N SER A 226 -8.78 3.81 -14.93
CA SER A 226 -10.23 3.80 -15.17
C SER A 226 -10.63 4.64 -16.39
N LEU A 227 -9.95 5.75 -16.65
CA LEU A 227 -10.26 6.65 -17.78
C LEU A 227 -9.68 6.19 -19.12
N LEU A 228 -8.66 5.35 -19.09
CA LEU A 228 -8.10 4.76 -20.30
C LEU A 228 -9.04 3.69 -20.85
N SER A 229 -9.45 3.82 -22.10
CA SER A 229 -10.20 2.76 -22.78
C SER A 229 -9.31 1.50 -22.87
N PRO A 230 -9.88 0.29 -22.69
CA PRO A 230 -9.16 -0.96 -22.91
C PRO A 230 -8.66 -1.03 -24.36
N SER A 231 -7.40 -0.74 -24.53
CA SER A 231 -6.68 -0.78 -25.80
C SER A 231 -5.35 -1.50 -25.58
N GLU A 232 -4.78 -2.00 -26.64
CA GLU A 232 -3.43 -2.61 -26.58
C GLU A 232 -2.36 -1.68 -26.02
N LYS A 233 -2.61 -0.35 -26.02
CA LYS A 233 -1.67 0.66 -25.53
C LYS A 233 -1.84 0.95 -24.04
N ALA A 234 -3.04 0.79 -23.48
CA ALA A 234 -3.35 1.22 -22.11
C ALA A 234 -2.53 0.47 -21.05
N ILE A 235 -2.47 -0.84 -21.16
CA ILE A 235 -1.70 -1.68 -20.21
C ILE A 235 -0.20 -1.35 -20.24
N PRO A 236 0.48 -1.31 -21.40
CA PRO A 236 1.90 -0.94 -21.47
C PRO A 236 2.21 0.46 -20.91
N ILE A 237 1.34 1.44 -21.13
CA ILE A 237 1.53 2.80 -20.62
C ILE A 237 1.46 2.84 -19.08
N LEU A 238 0.48 2.15 -18.50
CA LEU A 238 0.34 2.06 -17.05
C LEU A 238 1.50 1.31 -16.41
N ILE A 239 1.95 0.22 -17.03
CA ILE A 239 3.14 -0.53 -16.60
C ILE A 239 4.38 0.37 -16.63
N LEU A 240 4.59 1.13 -17.72
CA LEU A 240 5.70 2.06 -17.84
C LEU A 240 5.68 3.11 -16.72
N HIS A 241 4.50 3.66 -16.43
CA HIS A 241 4.35 4.62 -15.33
C HIS A 241 4.65 3.98 -13.96
N ILE A 242 4.24 2.74 -13.73
CA ILE A 242 4.58 2.01 -12.50
C ILE A 242 6.10 1.85 -12.36
N ILE A 243 6.79 1.44 -13.42
CA ILE A 243 8.26 1.29 -13.42
C ILE A 243 8.93 2.62 -13.04
N PHE A 244 8.53 3.73 -13.64
CA PHE A 244 9.10 5.03 -13.30
C PHE A 244 8.72 5.48 -11.88
N SER A 245 7.50 5.15 -11.43
CA SER A 245 7.08 5.45 -10.07
C SER A 245 7.90 4.70 -9.01
N LEU A 246 8.32 3.46 -9.30
CA LEU A 246 9.26 2.72 -8.44
C LEU A 246 10.56 3.49 -8.25
N VAL A 247 11.13 4.03 -9.34
CA VAL A 247 12.43 4.70 -9.31
C VAL A 247 12.37 6.00 -8.51
N TYR A 248 11.45 6.93 -8.83
CA TYR A 248 11.42 8.22 -8.14
C TYR A 248 10.90 8.11 -6.69
N GLN A 249 10.00 7.16 -6.41
CA GLN A 249 9.55 6.95 -5.03
C GLN A 249 10.65 6.33 -4.18
N SER A 250 11.36 5.31 -4.67
CA SER A 250 12.53 4.75 -3.96
C SER A 250 13.58 5.81 -3.70
N LEU A 251 13.86 6.69 -4.68
CA LEU A 251 14.78 7.80 -4.52
C LEU A 251 14.36 8.75 -3.38
N LEU A 252 13.08 9.12 -3.29
CA LEU A 252 12.56 9.95 -2.20
C LEU A 252 12.72 9.27 -0.83
N PHE A 253 12.44 7.97 -0.73
CA PHE A 253 12.63 7.22 0.52
C PHE A 253 14.11 7.08 0.89
N VAL A 254 15.00 6.78 -0.05
CA VAL A 254 16.45 6.67 0.20
C VAL A 254 17.02 8.02 0.62
N VAL A 255 16.62 9.13 -0.02
CA VAL A 255 16.99 10.49 0.40
C VAL A 255 16.51 10.78 1.81
N SER A 256 15.25 10.47 2.12
CA SER A 256 14.70 10.72 3.47
C SER A 256 15.40 9.88 4.54
N ASN A 257 15.77 8.63 4.23
CA ASN A 257 16.52 7.76 5.12
C ASN A 257 17.93 8.32 5.40
N SER A 258 18.63 8.83 4.36
CA SER A 258 19.91 9.53 4.54
C SER A 258 19.77 10.75 5.46
N ILE A 259 18.72 11.55 5.25
CA ILE A 259 18.46 12.72 6.11
C ILE A 259 18.18 12.29 7.55
N ILE A 260 17.28 11.34 7.78
CA ILE A 260 16.89 10.88 9.11
C ILE A 260 18.10 10.24 9.84
N SER A 261 18.89 9.41 9.16
CA SER A 261 20.06 8.75 9.75
C SER A 261 21.15 9.73 10.19
N ARG A 262 21.36 10.82 9.42
CA ARG A 262 22.36 11.85 9.70
C ARG A 262 21.88 12.92 10.68
N THR A 263 20.60 13.19 10.74
CA THR A 263 20.03 14.24 11.60
C THR A 263 19.37 13.70 12.85
N ARG A 264 19.05 12.38 12.88
CA ARG A 264 18.32 11.69 13.92
C ARG A 264 16.94 12.34 14.22
N THR A 265 16.39 13.08 13.26
CA THR A 265 15.09 13.72 13.36
C THR A 265 14.18 13.21 12.27
N ILE A 266 12.92 12.96 12.63
CA ILE A 266 11.86 12.49 11.72
C ILE A 266 10.90 13.61 11.31
N SER A 267 11.09 14.83 11.83
CA SER A 267 10.21 15.98 11.59
C SER A 267 10.79 16.96 10.59
N PHE A 268 9.90 17.74 9.94
CA PHE A 268 10.27 18.81 9.01
C PHE A 268 10.82 20.03 9.78
N ASN A 269 12.13 20.16 9.90
CA ASN A 269 12.79 21.23 10.64
C ASN A 269 13.99 21.86 9.92
N GLY A 270 13.98 21.92 8.60
CA GLY A 270 15.07 22.48 7.79
C GLY A 270 16.39 21.69 7.89
N VAL A 271 16.29 20.43 8.17
CA VAL A 271 17.40 19.56 8.60
C VAL A 271 18.40 19.28 7.49
N GLY A 272 17.95 19.32 6.24
CA GLY A 272 18.75 18.94 5.07
C GLY A 272 19.54 20.07 4.41
N LYS A 273 19.50 21.30 4.96
CA LYS A 273 20.07 22.48 4.30
C LYS A 273 21.55 22.35 3.91
N LEU A 274 22.33 21.59 4.66
CA LEU A 274 23.76 21.36 4.40
C LEU A 274 24.05 20.06 3.62
N MET A 275 23.00 19.38 3.12
CA MET A 275 23.08 18.10 2.45
C MET A 275 22.82 18.28 0.93
N SER A 276 23.84 18.77 0.21
CA SER A 276 23.70 19.17 -1.21
C SER A 276 23.34 18.00 -2.14
N VAL A 277 23.95 16.82 -1.95
CA VAL A 277 23.70 15.65 -2.80
C VAL A 277 22.26 15.14 -2.60
N GLU A 278 21.83 15.02 -1.35
CA GLU A 278 20.47 14.64 -1.01
C GLU A 278 19.45 15.66 -1.56
N GLY A 279 19.79 16.95 -1.49
CA GLY A 279 18.98 18.04 -2.03
C GLY A 279 18.82 17.95 -3.54
N MET A 280 19.90 17.73 -4.29
CA MET A 280 19.84 17.56 -5.75
C MET A 280 19.06 16.31 -6.14
N CYS A 281 19.29 15.19 -5.47
CA CYS A 281 18.55 13.95 -5.71
C CYS A 281 17.06 14.10 -5.38
N ALA A 282 16.71 14.84 -4.31
CA ALA A 282 15.32 15.16 -3.98
C ALA A 282 14.65 16.02 -5.07
N ILE A 283 15.34 17.03 -5.57
CA ILE A 283 14.83 17.88 -6.67
C ILE A 283 14.53 17.03 -7.90
N ILE A 284 15.46 16.18 -8.32
CA ILE A 284 15.26 15.28 -9.48
C ILE A 284 14.07 14.35 -9.25
N ALA A 285 13.96 13.72 -8.09
CA ALA A 285 12.84 12.83 -7.78
C ALA A 285 11.49 13.55 -7.82
N ILE A 286 11.42 14.77 -7.28
CA ILE A 286 10.20 15.57 -7.23
C ILE A 286 9.84 16.11 -8.61
N LEU A 287 10.81 16.56 -9.38
CA LEU A 287 10.60 16.97 -10.78
C LEU A 287 10.11 15.80 -11.63
N THR A 288 10.65 14.58 -11.41
CA THR A 288 10.17 13.36 -12.08
C THR A 288 8.73 13.05 -11.66
N MET A 289 8.42 13.13 -10.37
CA MET A 289 7.06 12.94 -9.85
C MET A 289 6.07 13.98 -10.43
N ALA A 290 6.51 15.23 -10.59
CA ALA A 290 5.72 16.34 -11.13
C ALA A 290 5.59 16.32 -12.66
N ALA A 291 6.18 15.36 -13.34
CA ALA A 291 6.24 15.32 -14.82
C ALA A 291 6.93 16.55 -15.44
N PHE A 292 8.09 16.94 -14.90
CA PHE A 292 8.90 18.01 -15.48
C PHE A 292 9.53 17.54 -16.82
N PRO A 293 9.49 18.35 -17.88
CA PRO A 293 10.09 17.99 -19.17
C PRO A 293 11.56 17.53 -19.03
N GLY A 294 11.92 16.45 -19.73
CA GLY A 294 13.24 15.83 -19.63
C GLY A 294 13.39 14.78 -18.52
N THR A 295 12.33 14.42 -17.82
CA THR A 295 12.34 13.35 -16.82
C THR A 295 11.47 12.16 -17.24
N ALA A 296 11.75 10.97 -16.68
CA ALA A 296 10.96 9.76 -16.92
C ALA A 296 9.46 9.95 -16.64
N GLY A 297 9.14 10.69 -15.58
CA GLY A 297 7.76 10.99 -15.20
C GLY A 297 7.01 11.84 -16.24
N PHE A 298 7.72 12.71 -16.96
CA PHE A 298 7.12 13.48 -18.06
C PHE A 298 6.61 12.58 -19.18
N ILE A 299 7.44 11.62 -19.64
CA ILE A 299 7.04 10.70 -20.70
C ILE A 299 5.79 9.92 -20.31
N SER A 300 5.80 9.25 -19.15
CA SER A 300 4.69 8.40 -18.77
C SER A 300 3.40 9.17 -18.47
N LYS A 301 3.48 10.29 -17.75
CA LYS A 301 2.30 11.07 -17.39
C LYS A 301 1.72 11.84 -18.58
N SER A 302 2.55 12.41 -19.43
CA SER A 302 2.07 13.08 -20.66
C SER A 302 1.43 12.09 -21.61
N TYR A 303 1.97 10.86 -21.70
CA TYR A 303 1.38 9.82 -22.52
C TYR A 303 0.02 9.38 -21.95
N ILE A 304 -0.08 9.14 -20.62
CA ILE A 304 -1.36 8.86 -19.95
C ILE A 304 -2.37 9.99 -20.22
N THR A 305 -1.96 11.25 -20.09
CA THR A 305 -2.85 12.40 -20.28
C THR A 305 -3.36 12.46 -21.72
N ALA A 306 -2.48 12.26 -22.70
CA ALA A 306 -2.86 12.28 -24.11
C ALA A 306 -3.86 11.16 -24.46
N GLU A 307 -3.65 9.95 -23.96
CA GLU A 307 -4.58 8.84 -24.20
C GLU A 307 -5.91 9.02 -23.43
N ILE A 308 -5.91 9.61 -22.23
CA ILE A 308 -7.13 9.99 -21.51
C ILE A 308 -7.92 11.04 -22.29
N GLU A 309 -7.27 12.02 -22.88
CA GLU A 309 -7.93 13.03 -23.72
C GLU A 309 -8.53 12.44 -24.99
N ALA A 310 -7.83 11.48 -25.59
CA ALA A 310 -8.30 10.76 -26.79
C ALA A 310 -9.41 9.75 -26.48
N SER A 311 -9.61 9.38 -25.20
CA SER A 311 -10.64 8.42 -24.82
C SER A 311 -12.04 9.03 -24.99
N SER A 312 -12.97 8.21 -25.49
CA SER A 312 -14.38 8.59 -25.72
C SER A 312 -15.23 8.66 -24.45
N ALA A 313 -14.64 8.40 -23.30
CA ALA A 313 -15.35 8.44 -22.02
C ALA A 313 -15.84 9.88 -21.73
N ASN A 314 -17.16 10.06 -21.59
CA ASN A 314 -17.81 11.33 -21.25
C ASN A 314 -17.58 11.72 -19.77
N LEU A 315 -16.38 11.52 -19.25
CA LEU A 315 -15.99 11.76 -17.85
C LEU A 315 -15.04 12.96 -17.74
N GLU A 316 -15.38 14.08 -18.40
CA GLU A 316 -14.58 15.31 -18.42
C GLU A 316 -14.20 15.82 -17.01
N VAL A 317 -15.09 15.64 -16.03
CA VAL A 317 -14.83 16.01 -14.65
C VAL A 317 -13.62 15.25 -14.10
N TYR A 318 -13.55 13.94 -14.31
CA TYR A 318 -12.44 13.10 -13.81
C TYR A 318 -11.15 13.31 -14.63
N LYS A 319 -11.23 13.62 -15.93
CA LYS A 319 -10.08 13.99 -16.75
C LYS A 319 -9.42 15.28 -16.19
N ASN A 320 -10.22 16.28 -15.89
CA ASN A 320 -9.74 17.51 -15.28
C ASN A 320 -9.26 17.30 -13.83
N LEU A 321 -9.93 16.44 -13.05
CA LEU A 321 -9.49 16.06 -11.72
C LEU A 321 -8.11 15.38 -11.74
N TYR A 322 -7.87 14.47 -12.68
CA TYR A 322 -6.57 13.82 -12.81
C TYR A 322 -5.44 14.84 -12.98
N LYS A 323 -5.60 15.83 -13.86
CA LYS A 323 -4.61 16.90 -14.09
C LYS A 323 -4.42 17.76 -12.85
N THR A 324 -5.51 18.22 -12.25
CA THR A 324 -5.45 19.12 -11.07
C THR A 324 -4.88 18.42 -9.85
N LEU A 325 -5.25 17.17 -9.59
CA LEU A 325 -4.72 16.39 -8.47
C LEU A 325 -3.22 16.08 -8.61
N ASN A 326 -2.71 15.88 -9.83
CA ASN A 326 -1.27 15.78 -10.07
C ASN A 326 -0.53 17.05 -9.64
N LEU A 327 -1.06 18.24 -9.99
CA LEU A 327 -0.47 19.52 -9.59
C LEU A 327 -0.58 19.76 -8.08
N LEU A 328 -1.73 19.42 -7.48
CA LEU A 328 -1.93 19.53 -6.03
C LEU A 328 -1.01 18.60 -5.25
N LEU A 329 -0.72 17.40 -5.77
CA LEU A 329 0.24 16.49 -5.16
C LEU A 329 1.67 17.04 -5.27
N TYR A 330 2.04 17.66 -6.39
CA TYR A 330 3.31 18.38 -6.50
C TYR A 330 3.41 19.51 -5.48
N LEU A 331 2.34 20.30 -5.31
CA LEU A 331 2.27 21.39 -4.34
C LEU A 331 2.41 20.88 -2.89
N SER A 332 1.59 19.89 -2.51
CA SER A 332 1.46 19.42 -1.14
C SER A 332 2.62 18.51 -0.71
N VAL A 333 3.17 17.73 -1.64
CA VAL A 333 4.26 16.79 -1.38
C VAL A 333 5.60 17.35 -1.88
N GLY A 334 5.71 17.65 -3.16
CA GLY A 334 6.99 18.02 -3.77
C GLY A 334 7.56 19.30 -3.17
N LEU A 335 6.82 20.40 -3.26
CA LEU A 335 7.30 21.71 -2.80
C LEU A 335 7.41 21.79 -1.27
N LYS A 336 6.49 21.14 -0.54
CA LYS A 336 6.59 21.02 0.92
C LYS A 336 7.88 20.31 1.33
N PHE A 337 8.19 19.16 0.72
CA PHE A 337 9.40 18.39 1.01
C PHE A 337 10.67 19.23 0.78
N LEU A 338 10.79 19.85 -0.41
CA LEU A 338 11.95 20.69 -0.74
C LEU A 338 12.10 21.88 0.19
N TYR A 339 11.01 22.60 0.43
CA TYR A 339 11.08 23.82 1.22
C TYR A 339 11.42 23.54 2.69
N TYR A 340 10.68 22.65 3.34
CA TYR A 340 10.83 22.45 4.79
C TYR A 340 12.03 21.58 5.17
N ILE A 341 12.58 20.81 4.26
CA ILE A 341 13.80 20.04 4.53
C ILE A 341 15.05 20.83 4.17
N PHE A 342 15.10 21.45 2.98
CA PHE A 342 16.35 22.00 2.44
C PHE A 342 16.43 23.53 2.49
N ILE A 343 15.32 24.26 2.43
CA ILE A 343 15.31 25.73 2.34
C ILE A 343 15.06 26.39 3.70
N ALA A 344 14.16 25.85 4.51
CA ALA A 344 13.80 26.40 5.82
C ALA A 344 15.00 26.48 6.76
N LYS A 345 14.97 27.41 7.73
CA LYS A 345 16.04 27.57 8.72
C LYS A 345 16.20 26.31 9.56
N SER A 346 17.40 25.75 9.58
CA SER A 346 17.74 24.58 10.38
C SER A 346 18.33 24.98 11.74
N LYS A 347 17.98 24.21 12.77
CA LYS A 347 18.59 24.29 14.10
C LYS A 347 19.65 23.19 14.34
N SER A 348 19.67 22.16 13.48
CA SER A 348 20.54 20.99 13.64
C SER A 348 21.64 20.94 12.57
N LYS A 349 22.82 20.52 12.95
CA LYS A 349 23.91 20.19 12.02
C LYS A 349 23.85 18.69 11.70
N PRO A 350 23.95 18.29 10.42
CA PRO A 350 23.99 16.87 10.07
C PRO A 350 25.29 16.23 10.56
N LEU A 351 25.20 14.98 11.02
CA LEU A 351 26.35 14.14 11.33
C LEU A 351 27.15 13.81 10.07
N ALA A 352 28.38 13.32 10.27
CA ALA A 352 29.24 12.87 9.17
C ALA A 352 28.53 11.84 8.28
N ASP A 353 28.87 11.84 7.01
CA ASP A 353 28.33 10.95 6.02
C ASP A 353 28.76 9.50 6.29
N LYS A 354 27.79 8.59 6.29
CA LYS A 354 28.01 7.15 6.50
C LYS A 354 27.89 6.32 5.20
N GLY A 355 27.84 6.97 4.03
CA GLY A 355 27.68 6.29 2.73
C GLY A 355 26.21 6.31 2.22
N GLY A 356 25.96 5.62 1.11
CA GLY A 356 24.63 5.54 0.47
C GLY A 356 24.36 6.59 -0.61
N LYS A 357 25.27 7.55 -0.83
CA LYS A 357 25.14 8.55 -1.90
C LYS A 357 25.11 7.94 -3.30
N MET A 358 25.87 6.87 -3.51
CA MET A 358 25.98 6.19 -4.80
C MET A 358 24.58 5.73 -5.29
N THR A 359 23.82 5.11 -4.41
CA THR A 359 22.47 4.64 -4.74
C THR A 359 21.52 5.78 -5.14
N MET A 360 21.56 6.90 -4.38
CA MET A 360 20.76 8.08 -4.70
C MET A 360 21.15 8.65 -6.06
N ILE A 361 22.44 8.73 -6.37
CA ILE A 361 22.94 9.24 -7.66
C ILE A 361 22.52 8.31 -8.79
N ILE A 362 22.62 7.00 -8.63
CA ILE A 362 22.20 6.02 -9.64
C ILE A 362 20.69 6.14 -9.91
N LEU A 363 19.86 6.18 -8.87
CA LEU A 363 18.41 6.33 -9.03
C LEU A 363 18.04 7.68 -9.69
N ALA A 364 18.71 8.77 -9.30
CA ALA A 364 18.51 10.08 -9.89
C ALA A 364 18.92 10.08 -11.38
N PHE A 365 20.03 9.43 -11.72
CA PHE A 365 20.50 9.28 -13.09
C PHE A 365 19.50 8.49 -13.95
N ILE A 366 18.92 7.40 -13.41
CA ILE A 366 17.85 6.65 -14.11
C ILE A 366 16.64 7.55 -14.35
N CYS A 367 16.22 8.38 -13.38
CA CYS A 367 15.11 9.31 -13.55
C CYS A 367 15.31 10.30 -14.70
N VAL A 368 16.54 10.75 -14.93
CA VAL A 368 16.86 11.71 -16.01
C VAL A 368 17.06 10.98 -17.32
N ILE A 369 17.85 9.91 -17.36
CA ILE A 369 18.10 9.16 -18.61
C ILE A 369 16.82 8.61 -19.19
N ALA A 370 15.98 7.99 -18.36
CA ALA A 370 14.69 7.47 -18.80
C ALA A 370 13.71 8.58 -19.28
N GLY A 371 14.05 9.85 -19.09
CA GLY A 371 13.36 10.98 -19.72
C GLY A 371 13.73 11.19 -21.20
N ASN A 372 14.72 10.47 -21.72
CA ASN A 372 15.09 10.57 -23.12
C ASN A 372 14.18 9.67 -23.99
N PRO A 373 13.38 10.25 -24.91
CA PRO A 373 12.42 9.50 -25.73
C PRO A 373 13.08 8.57 -26.78
N TYR A 374 14.38 8.76 -27.06
CA TYR A 374 15.12 7.94 -28.02
C TYR A 374 15.63 6.61 -27.45
N LEU A 375 15.30 6.31 -26.19
CA LEU A 375 15.69 5.03 -25.60
C LEU A 375 14.93 3.87 -26.23
N PRO A 376 15.60 2.72 -26.48
CA PRO A 376 14.97 1.53 -27.07
C PRO A 376 13.76 1.00 -26.31
N ILE A 377 13.65 1.32 -25.03
CA ILE A 377 12.54 0.90 -24.17
C ILE A 377 11.19 1.42 -24.65
N TYR A 378 11.16 2.53 -25.41
CA TYR A 378 9.92 3.15 -25.88
C TYR A 378 9.40 2.61 -27.22
N ASN A 379 10.20 1.85 -27.94
CA ASN A 379 9.91 1.04 -29.14
C ASN A 379 9.06 1.69 -30.26
N LYS A 380 8.76 3.01 -30.21
CA LYS A 380 7.98 3.72 -31.25
C LYS A 380 8.41 5.19 -31.39
N PRO A 381 8.79 5.64 -32.60
CA PRO A 381 9.04 7.08 -32.88
C PRO A 381 7.83 7.98 -32.60
N SER A 382 6.60 7.42 -32.69
CA SER A 382 5.35 8.15 -32.48
C SER A 382 5.16 8.67 -31.03
N ILE A 383 5.89 8.13 -30.04
CA ILE A 383 5.83 8.63 -28.66
C ILE A 383 6.50 10.00 -28.56
N PHE A 384 7.55 10.24 -29.35
CA PHE A 384 8.24 11.52 -29.35
C PHE A 384 7.31 12.67 -29.77
N ASP A 385 6.64 12.53 -30.91
CA ASP A 385 5.77 13.57 -31.46
C ASP A 385 4.55 13.83 -30.54
N LEU A 386 4.05 12.77 -29.88
CA LEU A 386 2.92 12.86 -28.97
C LEU A 386 3.29 13.56 -27.64
N VAL A 387 4.46 13.22 -27.06
CA VAL A 387 4.86 13.66 -25.71
C VAL A 387 5.69 14.93 -25.75
N TYR A 388 6.71 15.00 -26.62
CA TYR A 388 7.65 16.13 -26.69
C TYR A 388 7.22 17.20 -27.70
N ASN A 389 5.91 17.35 -27.94
CA ASN A 389 5.38 18.50 -28.66
C ASN A 389 5.69 19.78 -27.88
N THR A 390 6.09 20.85 -28.60
CA THR A 390 6.41 22.17 -28.03
C THR A 390 5.29 22.69 -27.13
N GLN A 391 4.04 22.48 -27.51
CA GLN A 391 2.88 22.89 -26.73
C GLN A 391 2.79 22.16 -25.38
N ASN A 392 3.03 20.85 -25.34
CA ASN A 392 3.02 20.07 -24.11
C ASN A 392 4.15 20.46 -23.16
N ILE A 393 5.37 20.68 -23.71
CA ILE A 393 6.52 21.10 -22.92
C ILE A 393 6.23 22.45 -22.22
N TRP A 394 5.79 23.46 -22.98
CA TRP A 394 5.53 24.78 -22.43
C TRP A 394 4.34 24.79 -21.49
N SER A 395 3.25 24.11 -21.81
CA SER A 395 2.08 24.01 -20.94
C SER A 395 2.44 23.41 -19.58
N GLN A 396 3.17 22.30 -19.57
CA GLN A 396 3.60 21.65 -18.34
C GLN A 396 4.59 22.50 -17.54
N PHE A 397 5.52 23.18 -18.23
CA PHE A 397 6.45 24.09 -17.59
C PHE A 397 5.74 25.25 -16.91
N TYR A 398 4.79 25.92 -17.59
CA TYR A 398 3.99 27.00 -17.01
C TYR A 398 3.14 26.54 -15.83
N LEU A 399 2.50 25.37 -15.92
CA LEU A 399 1.70 24.82 -14.83
C LEU A 399 2.55 24.56 -13.58
N LEU A 400 3.74 23.99 -13.73
CA LEU A 400 4.66 23.78 -12.61
C LEU A 400 5.20 25.09 -12.04
N LEU A 401 5.52 26.05 -12.90
CA LEU A 401 5.95 27.39 -12.47
C LEU A 401 4.85 28.11 -11.68
N CYS A 402 3.63 28.15 -12.20
CA CYS A 402 2.48 28.75 -11.51
C CYS A 402 2.21 28.07 -10.17
N THR A 403 2.29 26.74 -10.11
CA THR A 403 2.11 25.97 -8.88
C THR A 403 3.21 26.31 -7.86
N THR A 404 4.45 26.46 -8.32
CA THR A 404 5.58 26.85 -7.45
C THR A 404 5.42 28.27 -6.92
N LEU A 405 4.96 29.22 -7.75
CA LEU A 405 4.65 30.58 -7.32
C LEU A 405 3.50 30.61 -6.31
N LEU A 406 2.46 29.80 -6.53
CA LEU A 406 1.33 29.64 -5.62
C LEU A 406 1.74 29.07 -4.26
N PHE A 407 2.75 28.22 -4.21
CA PHE A 407 3.27 27.66 -2.96
C PHE A 407 3.83 28.75 -2.03
N ILE A 408 4.46 29.80 -2.56
CA ILE A 408 5.12 30.84 -1.76
C ILE A 408 4.17 31.47 -0.73
N PRO A 409 2.96 31.98 -1.08
CA PRO A 409 2.01 32.52 -0.10
C PRO A 409 1.40 31.38 0.76
N LEU A 410 1.13 30.20 0.19
CA LEU A 410 0.46 29.11 0.88
C LEU A 410 1.39 28.31 1.81
N ARG A 411 2.71 28.46 1.73
CA ARG A 411 3.68 27.67 2.50
C ARG A 411 3.40 27.57 3.99
N LYS A 412 2.84 28.63 4.59
CA LYS A 412 2.52 28.65 6.04
C LYS A 412 1.39 27.68 6.42
N LEU A 413 0.53 27.31 5.48
CA LEU A 413 -0.57 26.36 5.69
C LEU A 413 -0.06 24.91 5.77
N PHE A 414 1.09 24.63 5.14
CA PHE A 414 1.68 23.28 5.09
C PHE A 414 2.51 22.90 6.32
N LEU A 415 2.62 23.78 7.31
CA LEU A 415 3.23 23.47 8.61
C LEU A 415 2.23 23.84 9.72
N PRO A 416 1.27 22.96 10.01
CA PRO A 416 0.30 23.21 11.06
C PRO A 416 1.02 23.30 12.42
N ARG A 417 0.62 24.26 13.24
CA ARG A 417 1.14 24.44 14.62
C ARG A 417 0.63 23.36 15.56
N ILE A 418 -0.45 22.68 15.20
CA ILE A 418 -1.12 21.64 15.97
C ILE A 418 -0.81 20.30 15.33
N ASN A 419 -0.31 19.36 16.11
CA ASN A 419 -0.16 17.96 15.66
C ASN A 419 -1.55 17.34 15.51
N PHE A 420 -2.07 17.31 14.30
CA PHE A 420 -3.35 16.68 14.00
C PHE A 420 -3.14 15.15 13.95
N LYS A 421 -3.58 14.47 15.00
CA LYS A 421 -3.41 13.01 15.14
C LYS A 421 -4.65 12.21 14.69
N MET A 422 -5.73 12.88 14.28
CA MET A 422 -6.94 12.20 13.83
C MET A 422 -6.85 11.93 12.33
N ASP A 423 -6.50 10.73 12.00
CA ASP A 423 -6.55 10.14 10.68
C ASP A 423 -7.56 8.98 10.69
N VAL A 424 -7.91 8.42 9.53
CA VAL A 424 -8.75 7.23 9.40
C VAL A 424 -8.18 6.05 10.19
N ASP A 425 -6.85 5.98 10.34
CA ASP A 425 -6.17 5.00 11.20
C ASP A 425 -6.63 5.04 12.67
N TRP A 426 -7.11 6.21 13.15
CA TRP A 426 -7.66 6.34 14.50
C TRP A 426 -8.86 5.42 14.73
N ILE A 427 -9.69 5.21 13.72
CA ILE A 427 -10.83 4.28 13.79
C ILE A 427 -10.33 2.87 14.14
N PHE A 428 -9.30 2.41 13.45
CA PHE A 428 -8.76 1.06 13.60
C PHE A 428 -7.81 0.92 14.81
N ARG A 429 -7.13 2.00 15.17
CA ARG A 429 -6.15 2.02 16.26
C ARG A 429 -6.76 2.30 17.63
N ALA A 430 -7.82 3.10 17.71
CA ALA A 430 -8.42 3.51 18.97
C ALA A 430 -9.90 3.11 19.08
N PHE A 431 -10.72 3.44 18.07
CA PHE A 431 -12.17 3.26 18.16
C PHE A 431 -12.57 1.77 18.17
N ILE A 432 -12.08 0.97 17.23
CA ILE A 432 -12.40 -0.47 17.18
C ILE A 432 -11.90 -1.21 18.43
N PRO A 433 -10.64 -1.07 18.89
CA PRO A 433 -10.22 -1.70 20.15
C PRO A 433 -11.06 -1.27 21.34
N TYR A 434 -11.44 0.00 21.42
CA TYR A 434 -12.31 0.50 22.48
C TYR A 434 -13.71 -0.13 22.44
N THR A 435 -14.32 -0.23 21.26
CA THR A 435 -15.63 -0.88 21.09
C THR A 435 -15.57 -2.37 21.40
N VAL A 436 -14.48 -3.05 21.00
CA VAL A 436 -14.25 -4.47 21.36
C VAL A 436 -14.09 -4.65 22.87
N LEU A 437 -13.37 -3.75 23.54
CA LEU A 437 -13.24 -3.78 25.01
C LEU A 437 -14.59 -3.58 25.69
N LEU A 438 -15.39 -2.61 25.23
CA LEU A 438 -16.75 -2.39 25.75
C LEU A 438 -17.64 -3.61 25.53
N PHE A 439 -17.58 -4.20 24.34
CA PHE A 439 -18.34 -5.41 24.03
C PHE A 439 -17.93 -6.58 24.91
N ASN A 440 -16.64 -6.80 25.10
CA ASN A 440 -16.12 -7.83 25.99
C ASN A 440 -16.56 -7.61 27.44
N GLN A 441 -16.56 -6.36 27.94
CA GLN A 441 -17.06 -6.03 29.25
C GLN A 441 -18.55 -6.32 29.37
N LEU A 442 -19.34 -6.01 28.34
CA LEU A 442 -20.76 -6.31 28.28
C LEU A 442 -21.03 -7.82 28.32
N VAL A 443 -20.30 -8.57 27.46
CA VAL A 443 -20.40 -10.04 27.43
C VAL A 443 -20.01 -10.65 28.76
N PHE A 444 -18.95 -10.13 29.43
CA PHE A 444 -18.53 -10.59 30.73
C PHE A 444 -19.63 -10.33 31.81
N LYS A 445 -20.23 -9.13 31.83
CA LYS A 445 -21.36 -8.82 32.74
C LYS A 445 -22.59 -9.71 32.49
N VAL A 446 -22.94 -9.92 31.20
CA VAL A 446 -24.05 -10.83 30.86
C VAL A 446 -23.75 -12.25 31.33
N ARG A 447 -22.50 -12.72 31.16
CA ARG A 447 -22.07 -14.04 31.66
C ARG A 447 -22.12 -14.14 33.19
N GLU A 448 -21.67 -13.12 33.93
CA GLU A 448 -21.78 -13.08 35.39
C GLU A 448 -23.26 -13.08 35.83
N MET A 449 -24.10 -12.25 35.20
CA MET A 449 -25.54 -12.23 35.49
C MET A 449 -26.20 -13.58 35.22
N SER A 450 -25.87 -14.21 34.10
CA SER A 450 -26.42 -15.54 33.77
C SER A 450 -25.93 -16.60 34.73
N ALA A 451 -24.66 -16.55 35.14
CA ALA A 451 -24.10 -17.47 36.15
C ALA A 451 -24.77 -17.28 37.52
N THR A 452 -24.99 -16.04 37.97
CA THR A 452 -25.68 -15.75 39.24
C THR A 452 -27.15 -16.16 39.21
N VAL A 453 -27.85 -15.92 38.10
CA VAL A 453 -29.23 -16.37 37.91
C VAL A 453 -29.30 -17.90 37.94
N LEU A 454 -28.39 -18.57 37.23
CA LEU A 454 -28.33 -20.04 37.22
C LEU A 454 -28.01 -20.60 38.62
N GLN A 455 -27.10 -19.99 39.34
CA GLN A 455 -26.74 -20.37 40.71
C GLN A 455 -27.89 -20.16 41.68
N ASN A 456 -28.64 -19.06 41.54
CA ASN A 456 -29.83 -18.81 42.33
C ASN A 456 -30.96 -19.79 42.00
N LEU A 457 -31.15 -20.14 40.73
CA LEU A 457 -32.11 -21.16 40.29
C LEU A 457 -31.72 -22.55 40.81
N THR A 458 -30.45 -22.94 40.73
CA THR A 458 -29.98 -24.22 41.25
C THR A 458 -30.09 -24.28 42.74
N ASN A 459 -29.76 -23.18 43.46
CA ASN A 459 -29.94 -23.10 44.92
C ASN A 459 -31.44 -23.14 45.32
N SER A 460 -32.32 -22.47 44.57
CA SER A 460 -33.77 -22.51 44.79
C SER A 460 -34.35 -23.90 44.52
N LEU A 461 -33.92 -24.53 43.43
CA LEU A 461 -34.32 -25.91 43.09
C LEU A 461 -33.76 -26.90 44.13
N ALA A 462 -32.49 -26.72 44.55
CA ALA A 462 -31.89 -27.53 45.59
C ALA A 462 -32.64 -27.35 46.93
N SER A 463 -33.01 -26.11 47.33
CA SER A 463 -33.78 -25.88 48.55
C SER A 463 -35.19 -26.48 48.49
N LEU A 464 -35.87 -26.41 47.35
CA LEU A 464 -37.15 -27.08 47.12
C LEU A 464 -37.01 -28.61 47.14
N TYR A 465 -35.91 -29.14 46.63
CA TYR A 465 -35.63 -30.57 46.64
C TYR A 465 -35.20 -31.06 48.02
N PHE A 466 -34.33 -30.31 48.75
CA PHE A 466 -33.90 -30.67 50.12
C PHE A 466 -35.02 -30.56 51.19
N ASN A 467 -35.98 -29.64 51.04
CA ASN A 467 -37.12 -29.58 51.88
C ASN A 467 -38.10 -30.78 51.79
N ASN A 468 -38.04 -31.48 50.62
CA ASN A 468 -38.82 -32.70 50.39
C ASN A 468 -38.04 -34.01 50.63
N ILE A 469 -36.72 -33.97 50.86
CA ILE A 469 -35.83 -35.15 50.96
C ILE A 469 -35.14 -35.22 52.36
N THR A 470 -35.86 -35.08 53.47
CA THR A 470 -35.40 -35.55 54.79
C THR A 470 -35.50 -37.08 54.92
N LYS A 471 -35.87 -37.81 53.84
CA LYS A 471 -36.00 -39.28 53.83
C LYS A 471 -35.15 -40.02 52.82
N LEU A 472 -34.27 -39.35 52.04
CA LEU A 472 -33.43 -40.01 51.05
C LEU A 472 -31.93 -39.72 51.26
N LYS A 473 -31.47 -39.70 52.47
CA LYS A 473 -30.08 -39.39 52.86
C LYS A 473 -29.06 -40.52 52.66
N GLU A 474 -29.44 -41.64 52.07
CA GLU A 474 -28.53 -42.81 51.96
C GLU A 474 -28.12 -43.30 50.59
N VAL A 475 -28.51 -42.65 49.49
CA VAL A 475 -28.27 -43.29 48.16
C VAL A 475 -27.43 -42.46 47.15
N LEU A 476 -27.05 -41.25 47.39
CA LEU A 476 -26.29 -40.49 46.36
C LEU A 476 -25.01 -39.84 46.88
N SER A 477 -24.03 -40.68 47.20
CA SER A 477 -22.61 -40.30 47.13
C SER A 477 -22.05 -40.69 45.77
N TYR A 478 -22.30 -39.90 44.71
CA TYR A 478 -21.55 -40.02 43.45
C TYR A 478 -21.39 -38.69 42.74
N SER A 479 -20.13 -38.30 42.65
CA SER A 479 -19.43 -37.52 41.63
C SER A 479 -20.02 -36.19 41.16
N SER A 480 -19.34 -35.14 41.56
CA SER A 480 -19.37 -33.82 40.95
C SER A 480 -18.90 -33.86 39.50
N VAL A 481 -19.82 -33.99 38.58
CA VAL A 481 -19.55 -33.64 37.18
C VAL A 481 -19.40 -32.12 37.11
N SER A 482 -18.24 -31.63 36.76
CA SER A 482 -17.97 -30.20 36.68
C SER A 482 -18.94 -29.55 35.69
N PHE A 483 -19.48 -28.38 36.05
CA PHE A 483 -20.40 -27.58 35.21
C PHE A 483 -19.86 -27.31 33.80
N VAL A 484 -18.52 -27.34 33.63
CA VAL A 484 -17.82 -27.18 32.34
C VAL A 484 -18.09 -28.36 31.41
N SER A 485 -18.19 -29.59 31.92
CA SER A 485 -18.48 -30.77 31.08
C SER A 485 -19.97 -30.82 30.65
N ALA A 486 -20.88 -30.36 31.52
CA ALA A 486 -22.30 -30.27 31.16
C ALA A 486 -22.59 -29.17 30.14
N SER A 487 -21.92 -28.02 30.24
CA SER A 487 -22.09 -26.92 29.27
C SER A 487 -21.42 -27.24 27.92
N SER A 488 -20.32 -27.99 27.89
CA SER A 488 -19.70 -28.42 26.64
C SER A 488 -20.54 -29.48 25.91
N LEU A 489 -21.18 -30.40 26.63
CA LEU A 489 -22.12 -31.38 26.08
C LEU A 489 -23.39 -30.72 25.52
N PHE A 490 -23.89 -29.69 26.20
CA PHE A 490 -25.05 -28.94 25.73
C PHE A 490 -24.76 -28.12 24.49
N LEU A 491 -23.60 -27.43 24.43
CA LEU A 491 -23.14 -26.73 23.24
C LEU A 491 -22.90 -27.68 22.06
N MET A 492 -22.35 -28.84 22.29
CA MET A 492 -22.11 -29.86 21.27
C MET A 492 -23.41 -30.46 20.74
N SER A 493 -24.46 -30.60 21.60
CA SER A 493 -25.78 -31.04 21.16
C SER A 493 -26.51 -29.99 20.33
N ILE A 494 -26.38 -28.71 20.65
CA ILE A 494 -26.92 -27.60 19.83
C ILE A 494 -26.19 -27.52 18.47
N LEU A 495 -24.86 -27.69 18.45
CA LEU A 495 -24.08 -27.72 17.21
C LEU A 495 -24.47 -28.89 16.30
N LEU A 496 -24.67 -30.08 16.89
CA LEU A 496 -25.18 -31.26 16.16
C LEU A 496 -26.60 -31.07 15.64
N ALA A 497 -27.48 -30.44 16.42
CA ALA A 497 -28.84 -30.12 15.97
C ALA A 497 -28.85 -29.10 14.81
N LEU A 498 -28.00 -28.07 14.88
CA LEU A 498 -27.84 -27.10 13.80
C LEU A 498 -27.22 -27.70 12.53
N LEU A 499 -26.32 -28.67 12.66
CA LEU A 499 -25.76 -29.41 11.53
C LEU A 499 -26.76 -30.39 10.89
N CYS A 500 -27.72 -30.91 11.67
CA CYS A 500 -28.81 -31.76 11.15
C CYS A 500 -29.94 -30.96 10.49
N LEU A 501 -30.13 -29.68 10.84
CA LEU A 501 -31.12 -28.81 10.23
C LEU A 501 -30.66 -28.18 8.91
N ASN A 502 -29.40 -28.31 8.57
CA ASN A 502 -28.80 -27.78 7.32
C ASN A 502 -28.55 -28.87 6.25
N ARG A 503 -29.26 -29.99 6.31
CA ARG A 503 -29.32 -30.99 5.25
C ARG A 503 -30.65 -31.01 4.52
#